data_83ebbaae0bd1dea4fd26df4802d61685
#
_entry.id   83ebbaae0bd1dea4fd26df4802d61685
#
_cell.length_a   1.000
_cell.length_b   1.000
_cell.length_c   1.000
_cell.angle_alpha   90.00
_cell.angle_beta   90.00
_cell.angle_gamma   90.00
#
_symmetry.space_group_name_H-M   'P 1'
#
loop_
_entity.id
_entity.type
_entity.pdbx_description
1 polymer ?
#
loop_
_entity_poly.entity_id
_entity_poly.type
_entity_poly.pdbx_seq_one_letter_code
_entity_poly.pdbx_strand_id
1 'polypeptide(L)'
;MRRKEREVTDIKEIREVLDSCKVCRLGIADEGGAYIVPLNYGYRLEDGVLTLYFHGAKEGKKLDLIRKNPEVGFEMDGRHELMEGDRACQYSYYFASVIGKGKAVIVEDPEEKLCALEKLMKHQTGKDFSEFRENPRLEQTVGILKVEADIYTCKKHEPAKQV
;
A
#
# COMPACT_ATOMS: atom_id res chain seq x y z
N MET A 1 -6.36 17.89 -3.64
CA MET A 1 -4.86 18.02 -3.65
C MET A 1 -4.46 19.48 -3.95
N ARG A 2 -3.37 20.03 -3.33
CA ARG A 2 -2.95 21.44 -3.56
C ARG A 2 -2.22 21.63 -4.90
N ARG A 3 -1.33 20.70 -5.28
CA ARG A 3 -0.59 20.72 -6.55
C ARG A 3 -1.21 19.75 -7.55
N LYS A 4 -2.23 20.24 -8.26
CA LYS A 4 -2.98 19.45 -9.23
C LYS A 4 -2.14 18.98 -10.44
N GLU A 5 -1.11 19.74 -10.79
CA GLU A 5 -0.18 19.42 -11.88
C GLU A 5 0.65 18.16 -11.64
N ARG A 6 0.68 17.67 -10.40
CA ARG A 6 1.37 16.44 -10.00
C ARG A 6 0.42 15.27 -9.77
N GLU A 7 -0.87 15.48 -9.91
CA GLU A 7 -1.88 14.45 -9.70
C GLU A 7 -1.85 13.43 -10.82
N VAL A 8 -1.87 12.16 -10.45
CA VAL A 8 -1.97 11.03 -11.38
C VAL A 8 -3.38 10.48 -11.29
N THR A 9 -4.11 10.52 -12.41
CA THR A 9 -5.49 10.02 -12.51
C THR A 9 -5.61 8.84 -13.47
N ASP A 10 -4.63 8.64 -14.35
CA ASP A 10 -4.59 7.48 -15.22
C ASP A 10 -4.33 6.20 -14.43
N ILE A 11 -5.22 5.21 -14.61
CA ILE A 11 -5.20 3.97 -13.84
C ILE A 11 -3.95 3.12 -14.10
N LYS A 12 -3.36 3.21 -15.29
CA LYS A 12 -2.13 2.48 -15.62
C LYS A 12 -0.95 3.11 -14.90
N GLU A 13 -0.86 4.43 -14.91
CA GLU A 13 0.19 5.15 -14.17
C GLU A 13 0.07 4.93 -12.66
N ILE A 14 -1.15 4.89 -12.11
CA ILE A 14 -1.38 4.55 -10.69
C ILE A 14 -0.86 3.14 -10.39
N ARG A 15 -1.12 2.15 -11.25
CA ARG A 15 -0.56 0.80 -11.10
C ARG A 15 0.97 0.80 -11.12
N GLU A 16 1.59 1.54 -12.03
CA GLU A 16 3.06 1.66 -12.08
C GLU A 16 3.64 2.25 -10.79
N VAL A 17 2.95 3.22 -10.18
CA VAL A 17 3.36 3.76 -8.88
C VAL A 17 3.20 2.71 -7.78
N LEU A 18 2.05 2.05 -7.70
CA LEU A 18 1.81 0.97 -6.73
C LEU A 18 2.84 -0.15 -6.88
N ASP A 19 3.16 -0.58 -8.10
CA ASP A 19 4.14 -1.64 -8.37
C ASP A 19 5.57 -1.24 -7.99
N SER A 20 5.90 0.06 -8.07
CA SER A 20 7.22 0.56 -7.71
C SER A 20 7.44 0.65 -6.20
N CYS A 21 6.37 0.78 -5.40
CA CYS A 21 6.42 0.86 -3.95
C CYS A 21 6.32 -0.55 -3.34
N LYS A 22 7.20 -0.92 -2.41
CA LYS A 22 7.21 -2.26 -1.80
C LYS A 22 6.78 -2.26 -0.33
N VAL A 23 6.68 -1.08 0.26
CA VAL A 23 6.28 -0.89 1.65
C VAL A 23 5.14 0.12 1.70
N CYS A 24 4.09 -0.23 2.45
CA CYS A 24 3.02 0.67 2.82
C CYS A 24 3.13 1.01 4.30
N ARG A 25 3.04 2.27 4.65
CA ARG A 25 2.94 2.74 6.04
C ARG A 25 1.47 2.86 6.39
N LEU A 26 1.02 1.99 7.28
CA LEU A 26 -0.36 1.98 7.78
C LEU A 26 -0.44 2.80 9.06
N GLY A 27 -1.26 3.82 9.06
CA GLY A 27 -1.53 4.70 10.20
C GLY A 27 -2.83 4.30 10.88
N ILE A 28 -2.76 3.96 12.15
CA ILE A 28 -3.88 3.47 12.97
C ILE A 28 -4.02 4.40 14.17
N ALA A 29 -5.25 4.77 14.52
CA ALA A 29 -5.50 5.60 15.70
C ALA A 29 -5.11 4.84 16.99
N ASP A 30 -4.36 5.52 17.87
CA ASP A 30 -3.94 5.02 19.17
C ASP A 30 -4.11 6.12 20.22
N GLU A 31 -4.07 5.77 21.49
CA GLU A 31 -4.12 6.74 22.60
C GLU A 31 -2.92 7.69 22.51
N GLY A 32 -3.20 8.99 22.40
CA GLY A 32 -2.18 10.03 22.32
C GLY A 32 -1.54 10.25 20.94
N GLY A 33 -1.99 9.56 19.86
CA GLY A 33 -1.48 9.81 18.52
C GLY A 33 -1.80 8.74 17.48
N ALA A 34 -0.96 8.66 16.46
CA ALA A 34 -1.06 7.63 15.44
C ALA A 34 0.01 6.55 15.63
N TYR A 35 -0.40 5.30 15.60
CA TYR A 35 0.51 4.17 15.50
C TYR A 35 0.81 3.89 14.03
N ILE A 36 2.05 4.14 13.61
CA ILE A 36 2.48 3.93 12.22
C ILE A 36 3.27 2.63 12.13
N VAL A 37 2.85 1.73 11.23
CA VAL A 37 3.54 0.47 11.00
C VAL A 37 3.88 0.27 9.52
N PRO A 38 5.17 0.06 9.16
CA PRO A 38 5.56 -0.29 7.81
C PRO A 38 5.28 -1.77 7.54
N LEU A 39 4.63 -2.06 6.42
CA LEU A 39 4.22 -3.40 6.02
C LEU A 39 4.49 -3.62 4.54
N ASN A 40 4.98 -4.80 4.17
CA ASN A 40 4.89 -5.26 2.79
C ASN A 40 3.44 -5.53 2.45
N TYR A 41 3.04 -5.27 1.21
CA TYR A 41 1.67 -5.39 0.78
C TYR A 41 1.53 -6.05 -0.59
N GLY A 42 0.34 -6.57 -0.86
CA GLY A 42 -0.19 -6.82 -2.17
C GLY A 42 -1.41 -5.95 -2.39
N TYR A 43 -1.88 -5.83 -3.63
CA TYR A 43 -3.04 -5.01 -3.91
C TYR A 43 -3.93 -5.56 -5.02
N ARG A 44 -5.15 -5.07 -5.06
CA ARG A 44 -6.09 -5.16 -6.18
C ARG A 44 -6.56 -3.76 -6.52
N LEU A 45 -6.54 -3.41 -7.79
CA LEU A 45 -7.07 -2.15 -8.29
C LEU A 45 -8.01 -2.47 -9.46
N GLU A 46 -9.30 -2.44 -9.22
CA GLU A 46 -10.35 -2.80 -10.17
C GLU A 46 -11.41 -1.71 -10.17
N ASP A 47 -11.79 -1.24 -11.35
CA ASP A 47 -12.80 -0.17 -11.53
C ASP A 47 -12.55 1.08 -10.66
N GLY A 48 -11.28 1.39 -10.41
CA GLY A 48 -10.86 2.51 -9.56
C GLY A 48 -10.90 2.23 -8.07
N VAL A 49 -11.35 1.06 -7.65
CA VAL A 49 -11.36 0.63 -6.23
C VAL A 49 -10.02 0.00 -5.87
N LEU A 50 -9.33 0.58 -4.90
CA LEU A 50 -8.05 0.07 -4.39
C LEU A 50 -8.29 -0.75 -3.12
N THR A 51 -7.84 -1.99 -3.15
CA THR A 51 -7.80 -2.90 -1.99
C THR A 51 -6.35 -3.28 -1.70
N LEU A 52 -5.91 -3.10 -0.47
CA LEU A 52 -4.57 -3.47 0.01
C LEU A 52 -4.68 -4.71 0.90
N TYR A 53 -3.71 -5.62 0.76
CA TYR A 53 -3.59 -6.83 1.56
C TYR A 53 -2.23 -6.85 2.27
N PHE A 54 -2.25 -7.18 3.54
CA PHE A 54 -1.07 -7.30 4.38
C PHE A 54 -1.09 -8.63 5.11
N HIS A 55 0.08 -9.23 5.31
CA HIS A 55 0.23 -10.41 6.17
C HIS A 55 0.95 -10.06 7.47
N GLY A 56 0.77 -10.88 8.47
CA GLY A 56 1.45 -10.70 9.74
C GLY A 56 1.07 -11.77 10.76
N ALA A 57 1.43 -11.52 12.00
CA ALA A 57 0.99 -12.36 13.12
C ALA A 57 -0.53 -12.25 13.30
N LYS A 58 -1.14 -13.29 13.89
CA LYS A 58 -2.57 -13.34 14.19
C LYS A 58 -2.99 -12.49 15.39
N GLU A 59 -2.01 -12.01 16.15
CA GLU A 59 -2.19 -11.21 17.36
C GLU A 59 -1.21 -10.05 17.39
N GLY A 60 -1.49 -9.05 18.22
CA GLY A 60 -0.62 -7.92 18.48
C GLY A 60 -1.28 -6.57 18.32
N LYS A 61 -0.60 -5.53 18.80
CA LYS A 61 -1.10 -4.16 18.95
C LYS A 61 -1.85 -3.65 17.73
N LYS A 62 -1.33 -3.88 16.51
CA LYS A 62 -1.97 -3.48 15.26
C LYS A 62 -3.40 -4.00 15.15
N LEU A 63 -3.59 -5.29 15.40
CA LEU A 63 -4.90 -5.95 15.29
C LEU A 63 -5.84 -5.52 16.42
N ASP A 64 -5.31 -5.30 17.62
CA ASP A 64 -6.11 -4.83 18.76
C ASP A 64 -6.63 -3.42 18.52
N LEU A 65 -5.81 -2.54 17.95
CA LEU A 65 -6.23 -1.19 17.58
C LEU A 65 -7.28 -1.20 16.47
N ILE A 66 -7.10 -2.04 15.45
CA ILE A 66 -8.06 -2.19 14.34
C ILE A 66 -9.40 -2.75 14.82
N ARG A 67 -9.42 -3.69 15.77
CA ARG A 67 -10.65 -4.19 16.36
C ARG A 67 -11.42 -3.10 17.10
N LYS A 68 -10.71 -2.14 17.72
CA LYS A 68 -11.33 -0.99 18.40
C LYS A 68 -11.81 0.07 17.43
N ASN A 69 -11.00 0.36 16.39
CA ASN A 69 -11.32 1.35 15.37
C ASN A 69 -10.73 0.90 14.01
N PRO A 70 -11.58 0.49 13.06
CA PRO A 70 -11.13 0.02 11.76
C PRO A 70 -10.69 1.14 10.80
N GLU A 71 -10.92 2.40 11.12
CA GLU A 71 -10.53 3.52 10.25
C GLU A 71 -9.01 3.69 10.26
N VAL A 72 -8.41 3.62 9.07
CA VAL A 72 -6.96 3.71 8.89
C VAL A 72 -6.59 4.69 7.80
N GLY A 73 -5.43 5.32 7.95
CA GLY A 73 -4.74 5.99 6.87
C GLY A 73 -3.63 5.11 6.31
N PHE A 74 -3.31 5.27 5.06
CA PHE A 74 -2.17 4.58 4.46
C PHE A 74 -1.38 5.50 3.53
N GLU A 75 -0.12 5.21 3.41
CA GLU A 75 0.80 5.89 2.53
C GLU A 75 1.86 4.91 2.01
N MET A 76 2.22 5.06 0.75
CA MET A 76 3.37 4.41 0.13
C MET A 76 4.05 5.38 -0.82
N ASP A 77 5.37 5.37 -0.82
CA ASP A 77 6.17 6.25 -1.63
C ASP A 77 7.41 5.54 -2.21
N GLY A 78 7.93 6.11 -3.28
CA GLY A 78 9.09 5.56 -3.97
C GLY A 78 9.60 6.50 -5.06
N ARG A 79 10.54 5.98 -5.87
CA ARG A 79 11.18 6.71 -6.98
C ARG A 79 11.88 7.99 -6.50
N HIS A 80 12.48 7.94 -5.30
CA HIS A 80 13.16 9.06 -4.72
C HIS A 80 14.49 9.32 -5.42
N GLU A 81 14.64 10.51 -6.00
CA GLU A 81 15.87 10.95 -6.63
C GLU A 81 16.09 12.44 -6.32
N LEU A 82 17.31 12.80 -5.93
CA LEU A 82 17.68 14.19 -5.67
C LEU A 82 17.74 14.96 -6.99
N MET A 83 17.02 16.07 -7.03
CA MET A 83 17.12 17.06 -8.10
C MET A 83 18.09 18.14 -7.66
N GLU A 84 19.28 18.15 -8.24
CA GLU A 84 20.32 19.14 -7.94
C GLU A 84 20.06 20.47 -8.65
N GLY A 85 20.58 21.53 -8.09
CA GLY A 85 20.50 22.89 -8.65
C GLY A 85 21.71 23.73 -8.24
N ASP A 86 21.93 24.83 -8.94
CA ASP A 86 23.08 25.74 -8.67
C ASP A 86 22.94 26.51 -7.34
N ARG A 87 21.72 26.61 -6.81
CA ARG A 87 21.39 27.30 -5.57
C ARG A 87 20.49 26.44 -4.70
N ALA A 88 20.60 26.57 -3.39
CA ALA A 88 19.82 25.79 -2.43
C ALA A 88 18.30 25.77 -2.69
N CYS A 89 17.72 26.87 -3.16
CA CYS A 89 16.30 26.95 -3.48
C CYS A 89 15.88 26.18 -4.76
N GLN A 90 16.83 25.71 -5.56
CA GLN A 90 16.61 24.92 -6.76
C GLN A 90 16.68 23.41 -6.50
N TYR A 91 17.23 23.01 -5.34
CA TYR A 91 17.20 21.60 -4.95
C TYR A 91 15.78 21.13 -4.69
N SER A 92 15.47 19.93 -5.13
CA SER A 92 14.17 19.31 -4.96
C SER A 92 14.32 17.79 -4.96
N TYR A 93 13.19 17.06 -4.93
CA TYR A 93 13.15 15.62 -5.04
C TYR A 93 12.13 15.20 -6.11
N TYR A 94 12.52 14.23 -6.93
CA TYR A 94 11.58 13.41 -7.66
C TYR A 94 11.00 12.37 -6.72
N PHE A 95 9.76 12.00 -6.93
CA PHE A 95 9.06 11.00 -6.12
C PHE A 95 7.76 10.56 -6.80
N ALA A 96 7.27 9.43 -6.38
CA ALA A 96 5.89 9.00 -6.62
C ALA A 96 5.29 8.52 -5.30
N SER A 97 4.02 8.79 -5.05
CA SER A 97 3.35 8.39 -3.81
C SER A 97 1.86 8.14 -4.00
N VAL A 98 1.32 7.24 -3.19
CA VAL A 98 -0.12 7.03 -3.02
C VAL A 98 -0.45 7.24 -1.54
N ILE A 99 -1.45 8.08 -1.28
CA ILE A 99 -1.94 8.36 0.06
C ILE A 99 -3.44 8.15 0.06
N GLY A 100 -3.96 7.48 1.07
CA GLY A 100 -5.39 7.24 1.19
C GLY A 100 -5.84 6.96 2.62
N LYS A 101 -7.12 6.70 2.73
CA LYS A 101 -7.76 6.21 3.95
C LYS A 101 -8.85 5.21 3.59
N GLY A 102 -9.20 4.38 4.54
CA GLY A 102 -10.20 3.35 4.34
C GLY A 102 -10.42 2.53 5.59
N LYS A 103 -11.10 1.42 5.43
CA LYS A 103 -11.43 0.51 6.53
C LYS A 103 -10.58 -0.74 6.48
N ALA A 104 -9.97 -1.05 7.61
CA ALA A 104 -9.20 -2.26 7.82
C ALA A 104 -10.08 -3.39 8.34
N VAL A 105 -9.97 -4.57 7.75
CA VAL A 105 -10.71 -5.78 8.12
C VAL A 105 -9.73 -6.93 8.31
N ILE A 106 -9.86 -7.66 9.40
CA ILE A 106 -9.14 -8.93 9.60
C ILE A 106 -9.85 -9.99 8.77
N VAL A 107 -9.16 -10.57 7.81
CA VAL A 107 -9.72 -11.56 6.90
C VAL A 107 -9.75 -12.91 7.60
N GLU A 108 -10.94 -13.53 7.67
CA GLU A 108 -11.14 -14.85 8.26
C GLU A 108 -11.40 -15.93 7.20
N ASP A 109 -11.98 -15.54 6.07
CA ASP A 109 -12.30 -16.47 4.96
C ASP A 109 -11.02 -17.08 4.36
N PRO A 110 -10.91 -18.43 4.30
CA PRO A 110 -9.71 -19.11 3.81
C PRO A 110 -9.37 -18.79 2.35
N GLU A 111 -10.35 -18.69 1.47
CA GLU A 111 -10.13 -18.40 0.06
C GLU A 111 -9.64 -16.97 -0.14
N GLU A 112 -10.20 -16.01 0.59
CA GLU A 112 -9.71 -14.62 0.57
C GLU A 112 -8.29 -14.52 1.13
N LYS A 113 -7.93 -15.30 2.18
CA LYS A 113 -6.55 -15.38 2.70
C LYS A 113 -5.57 -15.88 1.64
N LEU A 114 -5.91 -16.93 0.93
CA LEU A 114 -5.08 -17.46 -0.16
C LEU A 114 -4.91 -16.42 -1.27
N CYS A 115 -5.99 -15.81 -1.72
CA CYS A 115 -5.95 -14.75 -2.72
C CYS A 115 -5.06 -13.56 -2.26
N ALA A 116 -5.15 -13.16 -1.00
CA ALA A 116 -4.33 -12.09 -0.43
C ALA A 116 -2.83 -12.44 -0.45
N LEU A 117 -2.47 -13.67 -0.08
CA LEU A 117 -1.08 -14.16 -0.11
C LEU A 117 -0.54 -14.22 -1.54
N GLU A 118 -1.32 -14.73 -2.50
CA GLU A 118 -0.95 -14.75 -3.92
C GLU A 118 -0.65 -13.33 -4.42
N LYS A 119 -1.55 -12.37 -4.15
CA LYS A 119 -1.38 -10.97 -4.56
C LYS A 119 -0.17 -10.31 -3.89
N LEU A 120 0.05 -10.58 -2.62
CA LEU A 120 1.21 -10.06 -1.88
C LEU A 120 2.51 -10.60 -2.49
N MET A 121 2.61 -11.91 -2.70
CA MET A 121 3.82 -12.51 -3.28
C MET A 121 4.03 -12.06 -4.71
N LYS A 122 2.99 -11.98 -5.52
CA LYS A 122 3.07 -11.43 -6.89
C LYS A 122 3.62 -10.01 -6.89
N HIS A 123 3.09 -9.15 -6.04
CA HIS A 123 3.53 -7.77 -5.92
C HIS A 123 4.99 -7.65 -5.44
N GLN A 124 5.39 -8.44 -4.42
CA GLN A 124 6.72 -8.35 -3.83
C GLN A 124 7.81 -8.94 -4.74
N THR A 125 7.51 -10.02 -5.47
CA THR A 125 8.50 -10.83 -6.19
C THR A 125 8.34 -10.81 -7.71
N GLY A 126 7.19 -10.40 -8.22
CA GLY A 126 6.82 -10.52 -9.63
C GLY A 126 6.44 -11.94 -10.06
N LYS A 127 6.51 -12.92 -9.16
CA LYS A 127 6.27 -14.35 -9.46
C LYS A 127 4.88 -14.78 -8.96
N ASP A 128 4.33 -15.79 -9.61
CA ASP A 128 3.14 -16.50 -9.16
C ASP A 128 3.55 -17.74 -8.36
N PHE A 129 2.80 -18.04 -7.31
CA PHE A 129 3.06 -19.18 -6.42
C PHE A 129 1.79 -20.03 -6.31
N SER A 130 1.86 -21.27 -6.82
CA SER A 130 0.78 -22.25 -6.69
C SER A 130 0.76 -22.94 -5.32
N GLU A 131 1.88 -22.91 -4.60
CA GLU A 131 2.09 -23.64 -3.34
C GLU A 131 1.08 -23.27 -2.26
N PHE A 132 0.54 -22.05 -2.29
CA PHE A 132 -0.49 -21.63 -1.34
C PHE A 132 -1.76 -22.48 -1.47
N ARG A 133 -2.13 -22.89 -2.71
CA ARG A 133 -3.29 -23.75 -2.97
C ARG A 133 -2.99 -25.23 -2.74
N GLU A 134 -1.74 -25.63 -2.92
CA GLU A 134 -1.27 -27.00 -2.70
C GLU A 134 -1.06 -27.32 -1.22
N ASN A 135 -0.78 -26.29 -0.39
CA ASN A 135 -0.61 -26.43 1.04
C ASN A 135 -1.57 -25.53 1.84
N PRO A 136 -2.82 -26.00 2.05
CA PRO A 136 -3.86 -25.21 2.72
C PRO A 136 -3.57 -24.88 4.20
N ARG A 137 -2.45 -25.36 4.77
CA ARG A 137 -2.04 -24.97 6.13
C ARG A 137 -1.34 -23.61 6.17
N LEU A 138 -0.86 -23.10 5.04
CA LEU A 138 -0.14 -21.82 5.01
C LEU A 138 -1.05 -20.65 5.42
N GLU A 139 -2.31 -20.62 4.95
CA GLU A 139 -3.26 -19.58 5.34
C GLU A 139 -3.63 -19.63 6.83
N GLN A 140 -3.47 -20.81 7.47
CA GLN A 140 -3.76 -20.99 8.89
C GLN A 140 -2.66 -20.44 9.81
N THR A 141 -1.45 -20.23 9.29
CA THR A 141 -0.29 -19.81 10.09
C THR A 141 -0.15 -18.29 10.20
N VAL A 142 -0.76 -17.53 9.29
CA VAL A 142 -0.64 -16.07 9.20
C VAL A 142 -1.98 -15.36 9.40
N GLY A 143 -1.91 -14.15 9.94
CA GLY A 143 -3.02 -13.20 9.92
C GLY A 143 -3.00 -12.39 8.63
N ILE A 144 -4.16 -12.17 8.03
CA ILE A 144 -4.35 -11.30 6.87
C ILE A 144 -5.19 -10.11 7.27
N LEU A 145 -4.69 -8.93 6.90
CA LEU A 145 -5.40 -7.67 7.03
C LEU A 145 -5.70 -7.15 5.64
N LYS A 146 -6.95 -6.78 5.41
CA LYS A 146 -7.42 -6.11 4.19
C LYS A 146 -7.75 -4.66 4.52
N VAL A 147 -7.39 -3.73 3.64
CA VAL A 147 -7.85 -2.34 3.68
C VAL A 147 -8.55 -2.03 2.37
N GLU A 148 -9.84 -1.70 2.46
CA GLU A 148 -10.60 -1.17 1.33
C GLU A 148 -10.54 0.35 1.39
N ALA A 149 -9.97 0.97 0.34
CA ALA A 149 -9.79 2.40 0.29
C ALA A 149 -11.13 3.11 0.00
N ASP A 150 -11.56 3.97 0.91
CA ASP A 150 -12.71 4.87 0.68
C ASP A 150 -12.32 5.97 -0.30
N ILE A 151 -11.09 6.46 -0.16
CA ILE A 151 -10.50 7.47 -1.03
C ILE A 151 -8.97 7.33 -1.05
N TYR A 152 -8.38 7.54 -2.21
CA TYR A 152 -6.93 7.66 -2.34
C TYR A 152 -6.56 8.69 -3.40
N THR A 153 -5.34 9.16 -3.35
CA THR A 153 -4.74 10.06 -4.34
C THR A 153 -3.36 9.55 -4.71
N CYS A 154 -3.05 9.62 -5.99
CA CYS A 154 -1.72 9.33 -6.51
C CYS A 154 -1.05 10.61 -6.99
N LYS A 155 0.24 10.72 -6.74
CA LYS A 155 1.02 11.91 -7.05
C LYS A 155 2.42 11.52 -7.49
N LYS A 156 2.95 12.21 -8.51
CA LYS A 156 4.33 12.07 -8.93
C LYS A 156 4.98 13.42 -9.24
N HIS A 157 6.28 13.46 -9.09
CA HIS A 157 7.17 14.49 -9.58
C HIS A 157 8.32 13.77 -10.26
N GLU A 158 8.35 13.81 -11.57
CA GLU A 158 9.35 13.13 -12.41
C GLU A 158 10.07 14.14 -13.28
N PRO A 159 11.29 13.84 -13.78
CA PRO A 159 11.94 14.64 -14.80
C PRO A 159 11.01 14.85 -15.99
N ALA A 160 11.10 16.00 -16.64
CA ALA A 160 10.41 16.21 -17.91
C ALA A 160 10.85 15.11 -18.88
N LYS A 161 9.88 14.41 -19.49
CA LYS A 161 10.19 13.41 -20.53
C LYS A 161 10.98 14.14 -21.63
N GLN A 162 12.22 13.71 -21.86
CA GLN A 162 12.96 14.16 -23.05
C GLN A 162 12.16 13.67 -24.27
N VAL A 163 11.67 14.62 -25.05
CA VAL A 163 10.99 14.38 -26.34
C VAL A 163 12.03 14.05 -27.39
#